data_913adc3de3692c0a04c48232fda4692c
#
_entry.id   913adc3de3692c0a04c48232fda4692c
#
_cell.length_a   1.000
_cell.length_b   1.000
_cell.length_c   1.000
_cell.angle_alpha   90.00
_cell.angle_beta   90.00
_cell.angle_gamma   90.00
#
_symmetry.space_group_name_H-M   'P 1'
#
loop_
_entity.id
_entity.type
_entity.pdbx_description
1 polymer ?
#
loop_
_entity_poly.entity_id
_entity_poly.type
_entity_poly.pdbx_seq_one_letter_code
_entity_poly.pdbx_strand_id
1 'polypeptide(L)'
;MRTATPVLICAALATAVAGCSPKPPAAAPEVGAEQFVADVNRDLTVLDRELEAADWVQSTYINVDTEHLNARANERMLAFVSERAGQAKQYAGDKLDASTARAINNLKLSVSAPAPDDAAKRAELATIRSRLEAIYGAGKYCPNGPESCRNLDQLSETLATSRNYDELTEAWTGWHSIAREMRPLYQRFVELGNEGARELGYDDLGVMWRAGYDMSPKQFDSETERLWEQVKPLYSALHCFARGRLAQRYGEDRVPAGKPIPAQLFGNMWAQQWNKIYDDLLKPYPAASIESADRGLRQKKWDAVQMTRSAESFYQSLGFPALPASFWERSMLTRPRDREVVCHASAWDMDDADDVRIKMCMQPTEEDLFTVYHELGHVYYFMAYRDQPKLFQGGAHDGFHEAIGDTVNLSVTPEYLRRIGLVGDVRPSQEAVINQQMKMALDKIAFLPFGRLIDQWRWRVFSGEIKPDDYNKAWWDLREKYQGIAPPVARSEADFDPGAKYHIPANTPYTRYFLSFVLQFQFHKALCQAAGYSGPLHECSIFGSTAAGEKFWAMLHEGSSEPWMDTMEKLTGKREMDGSAIVEYFAPLMQWLEKQNDGQRCGW
;
A
#
# COMPACT_ATOMS: atom_id res chain seq x y z
N MET A 1 -54.07 22.10 -58.24
CA MET A 1 -55.53 22.24 -58.13
C MET A 1 -55.82 22.40 -56.64
N ARG A 2 -56.02 23.61 -56.15
CA ARG A 2 -57.31 24.26 -55.84
C ARG A 2 -58.17 23.30 -54.94
N THR A 3 -58.60 23.63 -53.76
CA THR A 3 -59.20 24.78 -53.06
C THR A 3 -59.46 24.33 -51.63
N ALA A 4 -59.63 25.04 -50.65
CA ALA A 4 -60.08 26.29 -50.14
C ALA A 4 -60.50 26.08 -48.68
N THR A 5 -60.22 27.07 -47.88
CA THR A 5 -60.68 27.26 -46.49
C THR A 5 -62.21 27.40 -46.38
N PRO A 6 -62.82 27.15 -45.21
CA PRO A 6 -63.41 28.28 -44.53
C PRO A 6 -63.11 28.42 -43.04
N VAL A 7 -63.07 29.66 -42.64
CA VAL A 7 -63.05 30.24 -41.29
C VAL A 7 -64.42 30.01 -40.62
N LEU A 8 -64.42 29.58 -39.37
CA LEU A 8 -65.53 29.72 -38.47
C LEU A 8 -65.11 30.28 -37.11
N ILE A 9 -65.59 31.43 -36.81
CA ILE A 9 -65.52 32.14 -35.53
C ILE A 9 -66.42 31.40 -34.55
N CYS A 10 -65.98 31.06 -33.38
CA CYS A 10 -66.81 30.73 -32.22
C CYS A 10 -66.28 31.30 -30.95
N ALA A 11 -67.15 31.84 -30.19
CA ALA A 11 -67.06 32.71 -29.05
C ALA A 11 -66.37 32.08 -27.83
N ALA A 12 -65.71 32.92 -27.05
CA ALA A 12 -65.17 32.63 -25.74
C ALA A 12 -66.23 32.29 -24.70
N LEU A 13 -66.17 31.11 -24.11
CA LEU A 13 -66.70 30.81 -22.78
C LEU A 13 -65.51 30.57 -21.80
N ALA A 14 -65.36 31.51 -20.88
CA ALA A 14 -64.47 31.36 -19.76
C ALA A 14 -65.10 30.41 -18.73
N THR A 15 -64.62 29.16 -18.67
CA THR A 15 -64.88 28.28 -17.54
C THR A 15 -63.63 28.28 -16.63
N ALA A 16 -63.79 28.74 -15.38
CA ALA A 16 -62.80 28.66 -14.31
C ALA A 16 -62.53 27.17 -14.00
N VAL A 17 -61.41 26.68 -14.47
CA VAL A 17 -60.86 25.40 -14.02
C VAL A 17 -60.08 25.67 -12.73
N ALA A 18 -60.64 25.24 -11.59
CA ALA A 18 -59.92 25.16 -10.32
C ALA A 18 -58.70 24.24 -10.52
N GLY A 19 -57.48 24.83 -10.45
CA GLY A 19 -56.25 24.11 -10.59
C GLY A 19 -56.06 23.13 -9.42
N CYS A 20 -56.24 21.82 -9.67
CA CYS A 20 -55.63 20.79 -8.84
C CYS A 20 -54.14 20.79 -9.15
N SER A 21 -53.32 21.47 -8.33
CA SER A 21 -51.89 21.25 -8.30
C SER A 21 -51.69 19.77 -7.93
N PRO A 22 -50.90 19.01 -8.68
CA PRO A 22 -50.55 17.65 -8.27
C PRO A 22 -49.86 17.74 -6.91
N LYS A 23 -50.37 17.01 -5.93
CA LYS A 23 -49.71 16.81 -4.63
C LYS A 23 -48.33 16.28 -4.92
N PRO A 24 -47.26 16.89 -4.36
CA PRO A 24 -45.90 16.33 -4.54
C PRO A 24 -45.95 14.83 -4.16
N PRO A 25 -45.24 13.96 -4.87
CA PRO A 25 -45.18 12.55 -4.50
C PRO A 25 -44.79 12.47 -3.03
N ALA A 26 -45.51 11.64 -2.27
CA ALA A 26 -45.16 11.39 -0.88
C ALA A 26 -43.68 11.00 -0.83
N ALA A 27 -42.88 11.67 0.01
CA ALA A 27 -41.51 11.28 0.25
C ALA A 27 -41.52 9.78 0.55
N ALA A 28 -40.66 9.01 -0.13
CA ALA A 28 -40.46 7.62 0.21
C ALA A 28 -40.14 7.56 1.73
N PRO A 29 -40.67 6.56 2.47
CA PRO A 29 -40.39 6.46 3.88
C PRO A 29 -38.87 6.51 4.06
N GLU A 30 -38.37 7.41 4.91
CA GLU A 30 -36.93 7.48 5.25
C GLU A 30 -36.53 6.12 5.79
N VAL A 31 -35.61 5.44 5.08
CA VAL A 31 -35.02 4.17 5.53
C VAL A 31 -34.12 4.50 6.69
N GLY A 32 -34.29 3.82 7.84
CA GLY A 32 -33.40 4.02 9.00
C GLY A 32 -31.97 3.65 8.67
N ALA A 33 -31.00 4.27 9.36
CA ALA A 33 -29.56 4.07 9.12
C ALA A 33 -29.13 2.59 9.23
N GLU A 34 -29.66 1.86 10.20
CA GLU A 34 -29.40 0.41 10.38
C GLU A 34 -29.86 -0.40 9.16
N GLN A 35 -31.08 -0.13 8.67
CA GLN A 35 -31.59 -0.82 7.49
C GLN A 35 -30.80 -0.43 6.23
N PHE A 36 -30.39 0.82 6.10
CA PHE A 36 -29.51 1.28 5.02
C PHE A 36 -28.18 0.52 5.03
N VAL A 37 -27.52 0.39 6.19
CA VAL A 37 -26.27 -0.37 6.34
C VAL A 37 -26.49 -1.86 6.01
N ALA A 38 -27.60 -2.45 6.45
CA ALA A 38 -27.92 -3.84 6.14
C ALA A 38 -28.11 -4.06 4.62
N ASP A 39 -28.81 -3.14 3.94
CA ASP A 39 -28.99 -3.18 2.49
C ASP A 39 -27.67 -3.00 1.74
N VAL A 40 -26.82 -2.08 2.18
CA VAL A 40 -25.48 -1.86 1.59
C VAL A 40 -24.62 -3.12 1.74
N ASN A 41 -24.56 -3.73 2.93
CA ASN A 41 -23.77 -4.97 3.14
C ASN A 41 -24.25 -6.09 2.19
N ARG A 42 -25.57 -6.30 2.10
CA ARG A 42 -26.14 -7.33 1.20
C ARG A 42 -25.76 -7.08 -0.26
N ASP A 43 -25.92 -5.85 -0.73
CA ASP A 43 -25.71 -5.49 -2.14
C ASP A 43 -24.21 -5.51 -2.48
N LEU A 44 -23.33 -5.08 -1.54
CA LEU A 44 -21.88 -5.17 -1.67
C LEU A 44 -21.41 -6.61 -1.80
N THR A 45 -21.91 -7.54 -0.99
CA THR A 45 -21.55 -8.96 -1.08
C THR A 45 -21.81 -9.53 -2.47
N VAL A 46 -22.88 -9.12 -3.14
CA VAL A 46 -23.19 -9.58 -4.51
C VAL A 46 -22.23 -8.96 -5.53
N LEU A 47 -22.03 -7.64 -5.44
CA LEU A 47 -21.18 -6.92 -6.40
C LEU A 47 -19.71 -7.28 -6.26
N ASP A 48 -19.25 -7.51 -5.04
CA ASP A 48 -17.87 -7.91 -4.75
C ASP A 48 -17.54 -9.26 -5.38
N ARG A 49 -18.40 -10.26 -5.24
CA ARG A 49 -18.24 -11.56 -5.90
C ARG A 49 -18.18 -11.45 -7.43
N GLU A 50 -18.95 -10.55 -8.03
CA GLU A 50 -18.87 -10.30 -9.47
C GLU A 50 -17.53 -9.64 -9.85
N LEU A 51 -17.09 -8.68 -9.05
CA LEU A 51 -15.83 -7.97 -9.25
C LEU A 51 -14.64 -8.92 -9.09
N GLU A 52 -14.56 -9.65 -7.97
CA GLU A 52 -13.49 -10.62 -7.70
C GLU A 52 -13.39 -11.70 -8.78
N ALA A 53 -14.54 -12.20 -9.28
CA ALA A 53 -14.55 -13.15 -10.38
C ALA A 53 -14.03 -12.54 -11.69
N ALA A 54 -14.39 -11.30 -12.01
CA ALA A 54 -13.94 -10.61 -13.22
C ALA A 54 -12.44 -10.27 -13.14
N ASP A 55 -11.96 -9.78 -11.99
CA ASP A 55 -10.57 -9.46 -11.73
C ASP A 55 -9.70 -10.73 -11.75
N TRP A 56 -10.17 -11.81 -11.14
CA TRP A 56 -9.49 -13.11 -11.19
C TRP A 56 -9.31 -13.62 -12.62
N VAL A 57 -10.39 -13.61 -13.41
CA VAL A 57 -10.33 -14.09 -14.81
C VAL A 57 -9.41 -13.17 -15.63
N GLN A 58 -9.50 -11.85 -15.48
CA GLN A 58 -8.62 -10.91 -16.16
C GLN A 58 -7.15 -11.14 -15.77
N SER A 59 -6.86 -11.34 -14.48
CA SER A 59 -5.49 -11.53 -13.99
C SER A 59 -4.88 -12.88 -14.37
N THR A 60 -5.72 -13.92 -14.55
CA THR A 60 -5.27 -15.29 -14.84
C THR A 60 -5.48 -15.74 -16.30
N TYR A 61 -6.11 -14.90 -17.12
CA TYR A 61 -6.36 -15.13 -18.54
C TYR A 61 -6.53 -13.81 -19.29
N ILE A 62 -5.44 -13.14 -19.59
CA ILE A 62 -5.44 -11.79 -20.17
C ILE A 62 -5.82 -11.84 -21.65
N ASN A 63 -6.94 -11.20 -22.01
CA ASN A 63 -7.37 -10.94 -23.37
C ASN A 63 -8.41 -9.81 -23.39
N VAL A 64 -8.80 -9.33 -24.59
CA VAL A 64 -9.72 -8.21 -24.77
C VAL A 64 -11.08 -8.44 -24.10
N ASP A 65 -11.59 -9.67 -24.10
CA ASP A 65 -12.89 -9.99 -23.51
C ASP A 65 -12.82 -9.93 -21.97
N THR A 66 -11.76 -10.48 -21.37
CA THR A 66 -11.58 -10.46 -19.90
C THR A 66 -11.30 -9.06 -19.39
N GLU A 67 -10.54 -8.24 -20.13
CA GLU A 67 -10.37 -6.81 -19.84
C GLU A 67 -11.71 -6.06 -19.88
N HIS A 68 -12.56 -6.35 -20.86
CA HIS A 68 -13.87 -5.73 -20.97
C HIS A 68 -14.80 -6.14 -19.81
N LEU A 69 -14.83 -7.41 -19.44
CA LEU A 69 -15.65 -7.89 -18.32
C LEU A 69 -15.21 -7.26 -17.00
N ASN A 70 -13.90 -7.20 -16.77
CA ASN A 70 -13.31 -6.57 -15.59
C ASN A 70 -13.66 -5.08 -15.52
N ALA A 71 -13.46 -4.33 -16.60
CA ALA A 71 -13.80 -2.92 -16.67
C ALA A 71 -15.28 -2.65 -16.31
N ARG A 72 -16.21 -3.51 -16.79
CA ARG A 72 -17.63 -3.42 -16.49
C ARG A 72 -17.97 -3.71 -15.02
N ALA A 73 -17.32 -4.71 -14.42
CA ALA A 73 -17.52 -5.05 -13.01
C ALA A 73 -17.01 -3.91 -12.11
N ASN A 74 -15.82 -3.38 -12.40
CA ASN A 74 -15.25 -2.23 -11.71
C ASN A 74 -16.14 -0.98 -11.81
N GLU A 75 -16.67 -0.67 -13.02
CA GLU A 75 -17.57 0.46 -13.22
C GLU A 75 -18.84 0.33 -12.35
N ARG A 76 -19.42 -0.87 -12.27
CA ARG A 76 -20.62 -1.13 -11.45
C ARG A 76 -20.33 -0.97 -9.97
N MET A 77 -19.23 -1.53 -9.48
CA MET A 77 -18.81 -1.41 -8.09
C MET A 77 -18.58 0.05 -7.71
N LEU A 78 -17.79 0.78 -8.50
CA LEU A 78 -17.51 2.20 -8.26
C LEU A 78 -18.77 3.06 -8.28
N ALA A 79 -19.69 2.81 -9.20
CA ALA A 79 -20.96 3.52 -9.27
C ALA A 79 -21.81 3.28 -8.01
N PHE A 80 -21.94 2.01 -7.59
CA PHE A 80 -22.68 1.62 -6.40
C PHE A 80 -22.10 2.28 -5.15
N VAL A 81 -20.79 2.12 -4.92
CA VAL A 81 -20.13 2.66 -3.72
C VAL A 81 -20.24 4.18 -3.67
N SER A 82 -20.02 4.87 -4.80
CA SER A 82 -20.15 6.33 -4.87
C SER A 82 -21.58 6.80 -4.58
N GLU A 83 -22.59 6.11 -5.12
CA GLU A 83 -23.99 6.42 -4.87
C GLU A 83 -24.34 6.23 -3.38
N ARG A 84 -23.97 5.07 -2.81
CA ARG A 84 -24.26 4.75 -1.40
C ARG A 84 -23.51 5.66 -0.42
N ALA A 85 -22.25 6.00 -0.71
CA ALA A 85 -21.50 7.00 0.07
C ALA A 85 -22.16 8.38 0.02
N GLY A 86 -22.68 8.79 -1.15
CA GLY A 86 -23.49 10.00 -1.30
C GLY A 86 -24.78 9.96 -0.48
N GLN A 87 -25.52 8.85 -0.53
CA GLN A 87 -26.75 8.65 0.25
C GLN A 87 -26.50 8.65 1.77
N ALA A 88 -25.34 8.18 2.21
CA ALA A 88 -24.95 8.16 3.62
C ALA A 88 -24.90 9.57 4.26
N LYS A 89 -24.86 10.65 3.45
CA LYS A 89 -24.91 12.05 3.94
C LYS A 89 -26.20 12.34 4.71
N GLN A 90 -27.31 11.69 4.36
CA GLN A 90 -28.61 11.93 5.00
C GLN A 90 -28.63 11.59 6.50
N TYR A 91 -27.72 10.72 6.95
CA TYR A 91 -27.58 10.34 8.35
C TYR A 91 -26.59 11.19 9.14
N ALA A 92 -26.05 12.25 8.53
CA ALA A 92 -25.14 13.17 9.20
C ALA A 92 -25.87 13.93 10.32
N GLY A 93 -25.41 13.77 11.56
CA GLY A 93 -26.03 14.39 12.74
C GLY A 93 -27.06 13.50 13.45
N ASP A 94 -27.42 12.34 12.93
CA ASP A 94 -28.26 11.37 13.60
C ASP A 94 -27.52 10.77 14.81
N LYS A 95 -28.29 10.41 15.85
CA LYS A 95 -27.74 9.67 16.98
C LYS A 95 -27.74 8.18 16.65
N LEU A 96 -26.64 7.74 16.04
CA LEU A 96 -26.40 6.35 15.65
C LEU A 96 -25.74 5.57 16.77
N ASP A 97 -25.95 4.24 16.81
CA ASP A 97 -25.09 3.34 17.58
C ASP A 97 -23.69 3.28 16.96
N ALA A 98 -22.70 2.81 17.74
CA ALA A 98 -21.29 2.83 17.32
C ALA A 98 -21.02 1.98 16.07
N SER A 99 -21.68 0.82 15.93
CA SER A 99 -21.49 -0.08 14.80
C SER A 99 -22.04 0.53 13.50
N THR A 100 -23.27 1.06 13.54
CA THR A 100 -23.89 1.74 12.39
C THR A 100 -23.08 2.98 11.96
N ALA A 101 -22.65 3.79 12.92
CA ALA A 101 -21.80 4.96 12.65
C ALA A 101 -20.47 4.55 11.97
N ARG A 102 -19.84 3.49 12.46
CA ARG A 102 -18.58 2.97 11.90
C ARG A 102 -18.80 2.42 10.48
N ALA A 103 -19.84 1.63 10.25
CA ALA A 103 -20.17 1.10 8.93
C ALA A 103 -20.40 2.22 7.89
N ILE A 104 -21.13 3.28 8.26
CA ILE A 104 -21.32 4.47 7.42
C ILE A 104 -20.01 5.18 7.15
N ASN A 105 -19.12 5.31 8.14
CA ASN A 105 -17.80 5.90 7.95
C ASN A 105 -16.94 5.05 7.00
N ASN A 106 -16.88 3.73 7.18
CA ASN A 106 -16.13 2.81 6.30
C ASN A 106 -16.65 2.91 4.85
N LEU A 107 -17.98 2.98 4.65
CA LEU A 107 -18.56 3.17 3.32
C LEU A 107 -18.11 4.49 2.67
N LYS A 108 -18.07 5.59 3.40
CA LYS A 108 -17.60 6.88 2.87
C LYS A 108 -16.10 6.83 2.53
N LEU A 109 -15.30 6.11 3.29
CA LEU A 109 -13.86 5.99 3.12
C LEU A 109 -13.45 4.98 2.03
N SER A 110 -14.36 4.13 1.58
CA SER A 110 -14.07 3.18 0.49
C SER A 110 -13.86 3.85 -0.87
N VAL A 111 -14.15 5.15 -0.99
CA VAL A 111 -13.87 5.98 -2.17
C VAL A 111 -12.64 6.84 -1.93
N SER A 112 -11.50 6.48 -2.51
CA SER A 112 -10.22 7.22 -2.29
C SER A 112 -10.20 8.63 -2.90
N ALA A 113 -11.04 8.92 -3.91
CA ALA A 113 -11.19 10.22 -4.54
C ALA A 113 -12.67 10.47 -4.86
N PRO A 114 -13.46 10.98 -3.89
CA PRO A 114 -14.88 11.22 -4.09
C PRO A 114 -15.07 12.28 -5.17
N ALA A 115 -16.02 12.01 -6.07
CA ALA A 115 -16.35 12.93 -7.14
C ALA A 115 -17.41 13.96 -6.65
N PRO A 116 -17.35 15.23 -7.12
CA PRO A 116 -18.38 16.22 -6.83
C PRO A 116 -19.78 15.79 -7.32
N ASP A 117 -20.83 16.28 -6.66
CA ASP A 117 -22.22 16.04 -7.04
C ASP A 117 -22.56 16.65 -8.42
N ASP A 118 -21.85 17.69 -8.84
CA ASP A 118 -21.98 18.29 -10.17
C ASP A 118 -21.53 17.31 -11.27
N ALA A 119 -22.41 17.01 -12.23
CA ALA A 119 -22.15 16.03 -13.28
C ALA A 119 -20.98 16.40 -14.21
N ALA A 120 -20.78 17.70 -14.51
CA ALA A 120 -19.69 18.15 -15.37
C ALA A 120 -18.34 18.03 -14.65
N LYS A 121 -18.27 18.42 -13.37
CA LYS A 121 -17.07 18.28 -12.55
C LYS A 121 -16.72 16.82 -12.28
N ARG A 122 -17.73 15.95 -12.10
CA ARG A 122 -17.51 14.50 -11.97
C ARG A 122 -16.88 13.90 -13.23
N ALA A 123 -17.37 14.27 -14.40
CA ALA A 123 -16.80 13.83 -15.67
C ALA A 123 -15.38 14.39 -15.88
N GLU A 124 -15.14 15.64 -15.49
CA GLU A 124 -13.83 16.28 -15.51
C GLU A 124 -12.84 15.53 -14.62
N LEU A 125 -13.20 15.20 -13.37
CA LEU A 125 -12.37 14.47 -12.43
C LEU A 125 -11.99 13.08 -12.98
N ALA A 126 -12.95 12.34 -13.53
CA ALA A 126 -12.69 11.05 -14.16
C ALA A 126 -11.68 11.16 -15.32
N THR A 127 -11.86 12.18 -16.16
CA THR A 127 -10.95 12.45 -17.29
C THR A 127 -9.53 12.79 -16.81
N ILE A 128 -9.41 13.63 -15.78
CA ILE A 128 -8.12 14.03 -15.20
C ILE A 128 -7.40 12.81 -14.60
N ARG A 129 -8.09 11.97 -13.83
CA ARG A 129 -7.52 10.76 -13.23
C ARG A 129 -6.99 9.83 -14.31
N SER A 130 -7.81 9.51 -15.31
CA SER A 130 -7.40 8.67 -16.43
C SER A 130 -6.18 9.26 -17.18
N ARG A 131 -6.14 10.59 -17.36
CA ARG A 131 -5.02 11.25 -18.02
C ARG A 131 -3.74 11.20 -17.20
N LEU A 132 -3.80 11.42 -15.89
CA LEU A 132 -2.65 11.33 -14.99
C LEU A 132 -2.03 9.91 -15.00
N GLU A 133 -2.88 8.87 -14.91
CA GLU A 133 -2.42 7.48 -14.99
C GLU A 133 -1.85 7.14 -16.37
N ALA A 134 -2.46 7.62 -17.45
CA ALA A 134 -1.98 7.40 -18.81
C ALA A 134 -0.61 8.05 -19.06
N ILE A 135 -0.36 9.27 -18.57
CA ILE A 135 0.95 9.93 -18.66
C ILE A 135 2.02 9.11 -17.94
N TYR A 136 1.70 8.60 -16.74
CA TYR A 136 2.62 7.74 -15.99
C TYR A 136 2.88 6.42 -16.72
N GLY A 137 1.82 5.70 -17.10
CA GLY A 137 1.92 4.37 -17.73
C GLY A 137 2.59 4.38 -19.10
N ALA A 138 2.37 5.43 -19.90
CA ALA A 138 3.01 5.61 -21.21
C ALA A 138 4.37 6.32 -21.14
N GLY A 139 4.80 6.74 -19.94
CA GLY A 139 5.99 7.54 -19.71
C GLY A 139 7.26 6.93 -20.31
N LYS A 140 7.99 7.72 -21.08
CA LYS A 140 9.29 7.34 -21.69
C LYS A 140 10.20 8.54 -21.74
N TYR A 141 11.49 8.29 -21.58
CA TYR A 141 12.56 9.25 -21.82
C TYR A 141 13.28 8.93 -23.12
N CYS A 142 13.27 9.88 -24.06
CA CYS A 142 13.76 9.71 -25.42
C CYS A 142 14.83 10.77 -25.75
N PRO A 143 16.07 10.68 -25.24
CA PRO A 143 17.07 11.74 -25.35
C PRO A 143 17.50 12.05 -26.77
N ASN A 144 17.53 11.05 -27.66
CA ASN A 144 18.04 11.15 -29.03
C ASN A 144 16.99 10.73 -30.08
N GLY A 145 15.71 11.00 -29.82
CA GLY A 145 14.60 10.64 -30.70
C GLY A 145 13.97 9.26 -30.40
N PRO A 146 12.97 8.81 -31.17
CA PRO A 146 12.12 7.68 -30.87
C PRO A 146 12.86 6.36 -30.62
N GLU A 147 13.96 6.12 -31.28
CA GLU A 147 14.76 4.88 -31.14
C GLU A 147 15.55 4.81 -29.82
N SER A 148 15.67 5.92 -29.10
CA SER A 148 16.38 6.01 -27.83
C SER A 148 15.46 5.99 -26.60
N CYS A 149 14.16 5.75 -26.80
CA CYS A 149 13.18 5.79 -25.73
C CYS A 149 13.40 4.66 -24.72
N ARG A 150 13.46 5.04 -23.43
CA ARG A 150 13.54 4.12 -22.29
C ARG A 150 12.33 4.33 -21.38
N ASN A 151 11.68 3.25 -21.00
CA ASN A 151 10.59 3.25 -20.03
C ASN A 151 11.11 3.22 -18.58
N LEU A 152 10.20 3.20 -17.59
CA LEU A 152 10.54 3.16 -16.18
C LEU A 152 11.43 1.95 -15.81
N ASP A 153 11.12 0.75 -16.33
CA ASP A 153 11.86 -0.47 -16.00
C ASP A 153 13.29 -0.39 -16.48
N GLN A 154 13.51 0.06 -17.72
CA GLN A 154 14.84 0.24 -18.30
C GLN A 154 15.67 1.30 -17.59
N LEU A 155 15.04 2.41 -17.17
CA LEU A 155 15.71 3.46 -16.40
C LEU A 155 15.99 3.02 -14.97
N SER A 156 15.08 2.24 -14.34
CA SER A 156 15.26 1.66 -13.02
C SER A 156 16.37 0.61 -13.01
N GLU A 157 16.46 -0.22 -14.06
CA GLU A 157 17.56 -1.17 -14.23
C GLU A 157 18.92 -0.46 -14.34
N THR A 158 18.98 0.69 -15.04
CA THR A 158 20.19 1.53 -15.08
C THR A 158 20.57 1.99 -13.68
N LEU A 159 19.61 2.47 -12.87
CA LEU A 159 19.86 2.89 -11.49
C LEU A 159 20.33 1.73 -10.61
N ALA A 160 19.74 0.55 -10.78
CA ALA A 160 20.07 -0.63 -10.00
C ALA A 160 21.48 -1.19 -10.30
N THR A 161 21.91 -1.17 -11.57
CA THR A 161 23.09 -1.91 -12.03
C THR A 161 24.26 -1.05 -12.43
N SER A 162 24.04 0.17 -12.96
CA SER A 162 25.14 1.08 -13.30
C SER A 162 25.79 1.67 -12.04
N ARG A 163 27.07 1.97 -12.17
CA ARG A 163 27.85 2.72 -11.17
C ARG A 163 28.53 3.94 -11.82
N ASN A 164 28.11 4.30 -13.02
CA ASN A 164 28.54 5.53 -13.68
C ASN A 164 27.63 6.68 -13.22
N TYR A 165 28.22 7.70 -12.62
CA TYR A 165 27.50 8.83 -12.04
C TYR A 165 26.61 9.57 -13.05
N ASP A 166 27.11 9.78 -14.27
CA ASP A 166 26.39 10.54 -15.30
C ASP A 166 25.23 9.72 -15.88
N GLU A 167 25.38 8.41 -16.09
CA GLU A 167 24.30 7.51 -16.49
C GLU A 167 23.19 7.44 -15.43
N LEU A 168 23.57 7.37 -14.15
CA LEU A 168 22.60 7.39 -13.04
C LEU A 168 21.83 8.73 -13.01
N THR A 169 22.53 9.85 -13.22
CA THR A 169 21.93 11.18 -13.26
C THR A 169 20.98 11.32 -14.44
N GLU A 170 21.38 10.85 -15.63
CA GLU A 170 20.54 10.85 -16.83
C GLU A 170 19.29 10.00 -16.65
N ALA A 171 19.43 8.76 -16.16
CA ALA A 171 18.29 7.86 -15.96
C ALA A 171 17.26 8.45 -14.97
N TRP A 172 17.74 9.00 -13.85
CA TRP A 172 16.89 9.64 -12.86
C TRP A 172 16.17 10.87 -13.42
N THR A 173 16.91 11.79 -14.04
CA THR A 173 16.38 13.03 -14.60
C THR A 173 15.40 12.75 -15.74
N GLY A 174 15.73 11.76 -16.57
CA GLY A 174 14.90 11.31 -17.67
C GLY A 174 13.52 10.87 -17.23
N TRP A 175 13.44 10.03 -16.21
CA TRP A 175 12.14 9.59 -15.68
C TRP A 175 11.36 10.74 -15.03
N HIS A 176 11.99 11.56 -14.20
CA HIS A 176 11.30 12.67 -13.53
C HIS A 176 10.78 13.74 -14.50
N SER A 177 11.31 13.80 -15.73
CA SER A 177 10.83 14.75 -16.72
C SER A 177 9.41 14.49 -17.23
N ILE A 178 8.91 13.23 -17.16
CA ILE A 178 7.56 12.88 -17.62
C ILE A 178 6.47 13.57 -16.79
N ALA A 179 6.78 13.88 -15.54
CA ALA A 179 5.79 14.40 -14.59
C ALA A 179 5.44 15.89 -14.82
N ARG A 180 6.21 16.62 -15.61
CA ARG A 180 5.98 18.07 -15.84
C ARG A 180 4.58 18.38 -16.35
N GLU A 181 4.09 17.61 -17.30
CA GLU A 181 2.73 17.79 -17.86
C GLU A 181 1.61 17.37 -16.89
N MET A 182 1.90 16.61 -15.84
CA MET A 182 0.92 16.21 -14.82
C MET A 182 0.54 17.37 -13.88
N ARG A 183 1.42 18.34 -13.68
CA ARG A 183 1.25 19.39 -12.67
C ARG A 183 -0.08 20.13 -12.77
N PRO A 184 -0.48 20.72 -13.90
CA PRO A 184 -1.77 21.43 -14.00
C PRO A 184 -2.97 20.50 -13.83
N LEU A 185 -2.86 19.25 -14.26
CA LEU A 185 -3.89 18.24 -14.05
C LEU A 185 -4.02 17.88 -12.56
N TYR A 186 -2.88 17.75 -11.85
CA TYR A 186 -2.89 17.44 -10.43
C TYR A 186 -3.45 18.59 -9.58
N GLN A 187 -3.14 19.84 -9.94
CA GLN A 187 -3.76 21.01 -9.30
C GLN A 187 -5.30 20.96 -9.42
N ARG A 188 -5.81 20.68 -10.61
CA ARG A 188 -7.25 20.59 -10.84
C ARG A 188 -7.86 19.36 -10.16
N PHE A 189 -7.14 18.24 -10.12
CA PHE A 189 -7.51 17.06 -9.33
C PHE A 189 -7.72 17.40 -7.86
N VAL A 190 -6.79 18.15 -7.24
CA VAL A 190 -6.86 18.57 -5.83
C VAL A 190 -8.13 19.40 -5.57
N GLU A 191 -8.46 20.35 -6.45
CA GLU A 191 -9.66 21.18 -6.32
C GLU A 191 -10.93 20.33 -6.32
N LEU A 192 -11.06 19.44 -7.30
CA LEU A 192 -12.23 18.59 -7.49
C LEU A 192 -12.35 17.51 -6.41
N GLY A 193 -11.26 16.86 -6.04
CA GLY A 193 -11.21 15.87 -4.97
C GLY A 193 -11.58 16.48 -3.61
N ASN A 194 -11.09 17.69 -3.33
CA ASN A 194 -11.48 18.43 -2.13
C ASN A 194 -12.96 18.84 -2.14
N GLU A 195 -13.52 19.18 -3.30
CA GLU A 195 -14.95 19.48 -3.42
C GLU A 195 -15.76 18.23 -3.07
N GLY A 196 -15.46 17.08 -3.67
CA GLY A 196 -16.11 15.81 -3.34
C GLY A 196 -15.96 15.41 -1.87
N ALA A 197 -14.77 15.59 -1.28
CA ALA A 197 -14.55 15.30 0.14
C ALA A 197 -15.43 16.21 1.05
N ARG A 198 -15.54 17.50 0.72
CA ARG A 198 -16.43 18.42 1.46
C ARG A 198 -17.89 18.04 1.35
N GLU A 199 -18.33 17.58 0.21
CA GLU A 199 -19.69 17.09 0.01
C GLU A 199 -19.97 15.83 0.85
N LEU A 200 -18.95 15.00 1.17
CA LEU A 200 -19.06 13.87 2.10
C LEU A 200 -18.92 14.28 3.59
N GLY A 201 -18.71 15.57 3.88
CA GLY A 201 -18.64 16.10 5.23
C GLY A 201 -17.22 16.22 5.83
N TYR A 202 -16.19 16.16 5.01
CA TYR A 202 -14.79 16.37 5.42
C TYR A 202 -14.29 17.74 4.94
N ASP A 203 -13.34 18.34 5.65
CA ASP A 203 -12.80 19.66 5.27
C ASP A 203 -12.03 19.61 3.94
N ASP A 204 -11.28 18.56 3.73
CA ASP A 204 -10.51 18.28 2.52
C ASP A 204 -10.26 16.78 2.35
N LEU A 205 -9.67 16.39 1.23
CA LEU A 205 -9.36 14.99 0.91
C LEU A 205 -8.34 14.37 1.89
N GLY A 206 -7.40 15.17 2.42
CA GLY A 206 -6.43 14.71 3.41
C GLY A 206 -7.04 14.45 4.79
N VAL A 207 -8.04 15.23 5.19
CA VAL A 207 -8.84 14.97 6.40
C VAL A 207 -9.64 13.67 6.22
N MET A 208 -10.27 13.49 5.06
CA MET A 208 -11.00 12.27 4.74
C MET A 208 -10.11 11.02 4.84
N TRP A 209 -8.94 11.01 4.22
CA TRP A 209 -8.04 9.85 4.28
C TRP A 209 -7.60 9.51 5.71
N ARG A 210 -7.31 10.53 6.52
CA ARG A 210 -6.89 10.31 7.91
C ARG A 210 -8.03 9.86 8.83
N ALA A 211 -9.27 10.08 8.45
CA ALA A 211 -10.43 9.58 9.22
C ALA A 211 -10.49 8.04 9.29
N GLY A 212 -9.83 7.33 8.37
CA GLY A 212 -9.72 5.87 8.40
C GLY A 212 -8.82 5.31 9.51
N TYR A 213 -8.12 6.18 10.25
CA TYR A 213 -7.24 5.76 11.33
C TYR A 213 -7.83 6.00 12.74
N ASP A 214 -9.12 6.20 12.87
CA ASP A 214 -9.83 6.42 14.15
C ASP A 214 -9.21 7.54 15.03
N MET A 215 -8.57 8.52 14.39
CA MET A 215 -7.88 9.66 15.00
C MET A 215 -8.25 10.96 14.31
N SER A 216 -8.20 12.07 15.04
CA SER A 216 -8.21 13.37 14.36
C SER A 216 -6.95 13.53 13.49
N PRO A 217 -7.00 14.33 12.41
CA PRO A 217 -5.84 14.55 11.55
C PRO A 217 -4.58 14.99 12.31
N LYS A 218 -4.73 15.85 13.32
CA LYS A 218 -3.61 16.31 14.16
C LYS A 218 -3.03 15.20 15.04
N GLN A 219 -3.88 14.35 15.61
CA GLN A 219 -3.42 13.19 16.39
C GLN A 219 -2.64 12.22 15.51
N PHE A 220 -3.15 11.92 14.31
CA PHE A 220 -2.50 11.02 13.38
C PHE A 220 -1.14 11.56 12.89
N ASP A 221 -1.06 12.87 12.57
CA ASP A 221 0.21 13.52 12.23
C ASP A 221 1.23 13.42 13.37
N SER A 222 0.78 13.64 14.62
CA SER A 222 1.64 13.51 15.81
C SER A 222 2.07 12.05 16.04
N GLU A 223 1.20 11.08 15.78
CA GLU A 223 1.49 9.67 15.94
C GLU A 223 2.53 9.20 14.92
N THR A 224 2.38 9.55 13.65
CA THR A 224 3.37 9.20 12.61
C THR A 224 4.71 9.90 12.83
N GLU A 225 4.74 11.13 13.38
CA GLU A 225 5.99 11.81 13.78
C GLU A 225 6.65 11.08 14.95
N ARG A 226 5.87 10.69 15.98
CA ARG A 226 6.38 9.97 17.15
C ARG A 226 7.01 8.64 16.74
N LEU A 227 6.36 7.88 15.88
CA LEU A 227 6.89 6.63 15.35
C LEU A 227 8.19 6.86 14.56
N TRP A 228 8.23 7.89 13.74
CA TRP A 228 9.45 8.26 13.03
C TRP A 228 10.60 8.60 13.98
N GLU A 229 10.38 9.43 15.00
CA GLU A 229 11.43 9.79 15.96
C GLU A 229 11.96 8.58 16.76
N GLN A 230 11.15 7.53 16.97
CA GLN A 230 11.61 6.27 17.58
C GLN A 230 12.61 5.51 16.69
N VAL A 231 12.43 5.50 15.38
CA VAL A 231 13.24 4.72 14.42
C VAL A 231 14.35 5.54 13.75
N LYS A 232 14.26 6.85 13.79
CA LYS A 232 15.20 7.79 13.18
C LYS A 232 16.67 7.58 13.58
N PRO A 233 17.03 7.22 14.85
CA PRO A 233 18.42 6.94 15.19
C PRO A 233 19.02 5.81 14.35
N LEU A 234 18.29 4.71 14.13
CA LEU A 234 18.72 3.61 13.28
C LEU A 234 18.84 4.04 11.81
N TYR A 235 17.84 4.77 11.30
CA TYR A 235 17.92 5.33 9.94
C TYR A 235 19.13 6.25 9.77
N SER A 236 19.38 7.14 10.72
CA SER A 236 20.50 8.09 10.67
C SER A 236 21.85 7.37 10.67
N ALA A 237 21.98 6.30 11.47
CA ALA A 237 23.20 5.48 11.49
C ALA A 237 23.39 4.75 10.15
N LEU A 238 22.31 4.19 9.58
CA LEU A 238 22.33 3.55 8.26
C LEU A 238 22.70 4.53 7.15
N HIS A 239 22.08 5.73 7.16
CA HIS A 239 22.36 6.80 6.20
C HIS A 239 23.82 7.29 6.28
N CYS A 240 24.37 7.42 7.50
CA CYS A 240 25.77 7.81 7.70
C CYS A 240 26.73 6.79 7.09
N PHE A 241 26.52 5.50 7.37
CA PHE A 241 27.30 4.41 6.78
C PHE A 241 27.20 4.40 5.26
N ALA A 242 25.99 4.49 4.70
CA ALA A 242 25.77 4.54 3.26
C ALA A 242 26.50 5.74 2.61
N ARG A 243 26.45 6.93 3.23
CA ARG A 243 27.19 8.10 2.75
C ARG A 243 28.69 7.83 2.67
N GLY A 244 29.29 7.28 3.72
CA GLY A 244 30.73 6.96 3.73
C GLY A 244 31.11 6.03 2.58
N ARG A 245 30.31 4.99 2.33
CA ARG A 245 30.53 4.05 1.22
C ARG A 245 30.34 4.69 -0.15
N LEU A 246 29.32 5.54 -0.30
CA LEU A 246 29.05 6.27 -1.55
C LEU A 246 30.13 7.34 -1.80
N ALA A 247 30.60 8.06 -0.77
CA ALA A 247 31.71 8.99 -0.90
C ALA A 247 33.00 8.30 -1.31
N GLN A 248 33.29 7.12 -0.76
CA GLN A 248 34.42 6.29 -1.17
C GLN A 248 34.32 5.88 -2.66
N ARG A 249 33.11 5.62 -3.17
CA ARG A 249 32.89 5.20 -4.56
C ARG A 249 32.90 6.36 -5.55
N TYR A 250 32.25 7.50 -5.20
CA TYR A 250 31.98 8.60 -6.14
C TYR A 250 32.78 9.87 -5.89
N GLY A 251 33.50 9.93 -4.77
CA GLY A 251 34.26 11.12 -4.34
C GLY A 251 33.48 12.02 -3.38
N GLU A 252 34.23 12.71 -2.50
CA GLU A 252 33.65 13.65 -1.53
C GLU A 252 33.11 14.94 -2.17
N ASP A 253 33.54 15.28 -3.36
CA ASP A 253 33.01 16.38 -4.17
C ASP A 253 31.56 16.12 -4.59
N ARG A 254 31.20 14.87 -4.86
CA ARG A 254 29.84 14.44 -5.25
C ARG A 254 28.99 14.03 -4.04
N VAL A 255 29.60 13.51 -2.99
CA VAL A 255 28.91 13.05 -1.76
C VAL A 255 29.58 13.68 -0.52
N PRO A 256 29.44 15.00 -0.31
CA PRO A 256 30.13 15.69 0.76
C PRO A 256 29.58 15.32 2.14
N ALA A 257 30.47 15.25 3.13
CA ALA A 257 30.13 14.95 4.50
C ALA A 257 29.18 16.02 5.10
N GLY A 258 28.14 15.62 5.82
CA GLY A 258 27.18 16.52 6.46
C GLY A 258 26.30 17.29 5.46
N LYS A 259 26.04 16.69 4.28
CA LYS A 259 25.10 17.20 3.27
C LYS A 259 24.16 16.07 2.82
N PRO A 260 22.98 16.40 2.27
CA PRO A 260 22.11 15.41 1.66
C PRO A 260 22.84 14.63 0.55
N ILE A 261 22.51 13.33 0.41
CA ILE A 261 23.08 12.46 -0.63
C ILE A 261 22.29 12.62 -1.93
N PRO A 262 22.93 12.68 -3.11
CA PRO A 262 22.22 12.70 -4.39
C PRO A 262 21.35 11.45 -4.59
N ALA A 263 20.06 11.65 -4.88
CA ALA A 263 19.01 10.61 -4.86
C ALA A 263 19.27 9.44 -5.82
N GLN A 264 19.90 9.69 -6.99
CA GLN A 264 20.18 8.66 -8.00
C GLN A 264 21.20 7.60 -7.56
N LEU A 265 21.91 7.81 -6.44
CA LEU A 265 23.01 6.92 -6.00
C LEU A 265 22.54 5.69 -5.22
N PHE A 266 21.25 5.62 -4.88
CA PHE A 266 20.70 4.55 -4.02
C PHE A 266 20.18 3.32 -4.78
N GLY A 267 20.35 3.27 -6.10
CA GLY A 267 19.94 2.10 -6.89
C GLY A 267 18.42 1.97 -7.10
N ASN A 268 17.65 2.99 -6.73
CA ASN A 268 16.20 3.02 -6.83
C ASN A 268 15.74 4.41 -7.30
N MET A 269 14.73 4.45 -8.18
CA MET A 269 14.25 5.69 -8.81
C MET A 269 13.86 6.78 -7.80
N TRP A 270 13.34 6.38 -6.65
CA TRP A 270 12.87 7.28 -5.59
C TRP A 270 13.76 7.27 -4.35
N ALA A 271 14.89 6.55 -4.38
CA ALA A 271 15.77 6.33 -3.22
C ALA A 271 15.00 5.84 -1.98
N GLN A 272 13.89 5.12 -2.18
CA GLN A 272 13.02 4.66 -1.11
C GLN A 272 13.53 3.36 -0.46
N GLN A 273 14.26 2.54 -1.20
CA GLN A 273 14.88 1.29 -0.79
C GLN A 273 16.29 1.24 -1.39
N TRP A 274 17.27 0.70 -0.65
CA TRP A 274 18.68 0.75 -1.04
C TRP A 274 19.30 -0.64 -1.24
N ASN A 275 18.47 -1.68 -1.29
CA ASN A 275 18.90 -3.08 -1.42
C ASN A 275 19.62 -3.39 -2.75
N LYS A 276 19.36 -2.61 -3.81
CA LYS A 276 20.02 -2.81 -5.12
C LYS A 276 21.52 -2.45 -5.15
N ILE A 277 22.00 -1.72 -4.14
CA ILE A 277 23.42 -1.39 -3.97
C ILE A 277 24.05 -2.17 -2.79
N TYR A 278 23.35 -3.19 -2.27
CA TYR A 278 23.83 -3.97 -1.15
C TYR A 278 25.11 -4.74 -1.47
N ASP A 279 25.08 -5.60 -2.50
CA ASP A 279 26.13 -6.59 -2.74
C ASP A 279 27.50 -5.99 -3.04
N ASP A 280 27.55 -4.88 -3.75
CA ASP A 280 28.78 -4.24 -4.21
C ASP A 280 29.22 -3.03 -3.38
N LEU A 281 28.30 -2.34 -2.71
CA LEU A 281 28.63 -1.10 -1.99
C LEU A 281 28.39 -1.19 -0.48
N LEU A 282 27.30 -1.81 -0.02
CA LEU A 282 26.85 -1.69 1.37
C LEU A 282 26.97 -2.98 2.18
N LYS A 283 27.38 -4.10 1.59
CA LYS A 283 27.53 -5.38 2.30
C LYS A 283 28.68 -5.28 3.33
N PRO A 284 28.41 -5.48 4.65
CA PRO A 284 29.41 -5.35 5.70
C PRO A 284 30.58 -6.33 5.59
N TYR A 285 30.28 -7.60 5.40
CA TYR A 285 31.25 -8.71 5.39
C TYR A 285 31.10 -9.53 4.11
N PRO A 286 31.90 -9.25 3.05
CA PRO A 286 31.74 -9.90 1.74
C PRO A 286 31.84 -11.44 1.79
N ALA A 287 32.67 -11.99 2.68
CA ALA A 287 32.89 -13.44 2.79
C ALA A 287 31.88 -14.17 3.68
N ALA A 288 31.06 -13.44 4.45
CA ALA A 288 30.05 -14.03 5.34
C ALA A 288 28.68 -14.08 4.65
N SER A 289 27.98 -15.19 4.79
CA SER A 289 26.59 -15.34 4.31
C SER A 289 25.83 -16.31 5.21
N ILE A 290 24.51 -16.11 5.31
CA ILE A 290 23.59 -17.13 5.78
C ILE A 290 23.32 -18.07 4.60
N GLU A 291 23.23 -19.36 4.87
CA GLU A 291 22.86 -20.32 3.85
C GLU A 291 21.44 -20.02 3.36
N SER A 292 21.29 -19.80 2.05
CA SER A 292 19.97 -19.61 1.43
C SER A 292 19.22 -20.92 1.34
N ALA A 293 17.88 -20.85 1.51
CA ALA A 293 16.97 -21.96 1.28
C ALA A 293 16.96 -22.46 -0.19
N ASP A 294 17.42 -21.66 -1.14
CA ASP A 294 17.48 -22.02 -2.57
C ASP A 294 18.13 -23.37 -2.84
N ARG A 295 19.24 -23.64 -2.14
CA ARG A 295 19.95 -24.91 -2.30
C ARG A 295 19.11 -26.08 -1.77
N GLY A 296 18.48 -25.92 -0.61
CA GLY A 296 17.63 -26.92 0.00
C GLY A 296 16.39 -27.20 -0.84
N LEU A 297 15.75 -26.16 -1.36
CA LEU A 297 14.59 -26.24 -2.25
C LEU A 297 14.93 -27.07 -3.50
N ARG A 298 16.06 -26.76 -4.15
CA ARG A 298 16.51 -27.51 -5.35
C ARG A 298 16.89 -28.96 -5.01
N GLN A 299 17.61 -29.21 -3.92
CA GLN A 299 18.02 -30.58 -3.53
C GLN A 299 16.84 -31.46 -3.17
N LYS A 300 15.84 -30.90 -2.46
CA LYS A 300 14.61 -31.60 -2.12
C LYS A 300 13.59 -31.62 -3.26
N LYS A 301 13.87 -30.90 -4.37
CA LYS A 301 12.99 -30.75 -5.52
C LYS A 301 11.60 -30.22 -5.11
N TRP A 302 11.56 -29.28 -4.18
CA TRP A 302 10.31 -28.66 -3.81
C TRP A 302 9.73 -27.89 -5.00
N ASP A 303 8.46 -28.11 -5.25
CA ASP A 303 7.67 -27.38 -6.22
C ASP A 303 6.79 -26.33 -5.51
N ALA A 304 6.01 -25.60 -6.29
CA ALA A 304 5.11 -24.56 -5.77
C ALA A 304 4.11 -25.09 -4.75
N VAL A 305 3.60 -26.31 -4.95
CA VAL A 305 2.64 -26.94 -4.01
C VAL A 305 3.31 -27.24 -2.67
N GLN A 306 4.52 -27.79 -2.69
CA GLN A 306 5.27 -28.11 -1.47
C GLN A 306 5.67 -26.86 -0.70
N MET A 307 6.07 -25.78 -1.40
CA MET A 307 6.35 -24.49 -0.79
C MET A 307 5.09 -23.91 -0.11
N THR A 308 3.94 -23.96 -0.80
CA THR A 308 2.65 -23.50 -0.24
C THR A 308 2.21 -24.37 0.94
N ARG A 309 2.40 -25.69 0.88
CA ARG A 309 2.11 -26.60 2.01
C ARG A 309 3.01 -26.32 3.22
N SER A 310 4.25 -25.92 3.00
CA SER A 310 5.14 -25.50 4.08
C SER A 310 4.63 -24.25 4.78
N ALA A 311 4.16 -23.26 4.01
CA ALA A 311 3.55 -22.06 4.55
C ALA A 311 2.24 -22.37 5.30
N GLU A 312 1.33 -23.17 4.72
CA GLU A 312 0.13 -23.65 5.42
C GLU A 312 0.47 -24.33 6.74
N SER A 313 1.46 -25.22 6.75
CA SER A 313 1.90 -25.94 7.96
C SER A 313 2.38 -24.98 9.05
N PHE A 314 2.99 -23.84 8.67
CA PHE A 314 3.35 -22.83 9.64
C PHE A 314 2.12 -22.26 10.34
N TYR A 315 1.11 -21.81 9.58
CA TYR A 315 -0.13 -21.26 10.13
C TYR A 315 -0.92 -22.29 10.94
N GLN A 316 -1.01 -23.54 10.45
CA GLN A 316 -1.63 -24.64 11.20
C GLN A 316 -0.91 -24.91 12.53
N SER A 317 0.42 -24.76 12.57
CA SER A 317 1.19 -24.93 13.81
C SER A 317 0.85 -23.90 14.88
N LEU A 318 0.26 -22.78 14.49
CA LEU A 318 -0.30 -21.76 15.38
C LEU A 318 -1.73 -22.09 15.86
N GLY A 319 -2.35 -23.14 15.32
CA GLY A 319 -3.74 -23.51 15.58
C GLY A 319 -4.74 -22.94 14.57
N PHE A 320 -4.28 -22.35 13.47
CA PHE A 320 -5.16 -21.85 12.41
C PHE A 320 -5.77 -23.01 11.64
N PRO A 321 -6.96 -22.84 11.01
CA PRO A 321 -7.61 -23.90 10.24
C PRO A 321 -6.79 -24.30 9.01
N ALA A 322 -7.05 -25.48 8.48
CA ALA A 322 -6.53 -25.88 7.16
C ALA A 322 -7.13 -25.00 6.07
N LEU A 323 -6.36 -24.74 5.03
CA LEU A 323 -6.88 -24.09 3.82
C LEU A 323 -7.98 -24.95 3.18
N PRO A 324 -9.08 -24.33 2.70
CA PRO A 324 -10.19 -25.05 2.11
C PRO A 324 -9.77 -25.79 0.82
N ALA A 325 -10.53 -26.80 0.42
CA ALA A 325 -10.25 -27.57 -0.80
C ALA A 325 -10.23 -26.67 -2.05
N SER A 326 -11.13 -25.69 -2.11
CA SER A 326 -11.20 -24.66 -3.16
C SER A 326 -9.89 -23.92 -3.37
N PHE A 327 -9.13 -23.63 -2.31
CA PHE A 327 -7.80 -23.01 -2.40
C PHE A 327 -6.85 -23.87 -3.27
N TRP A 328 -6.77 -25.16 -2.99
CA TRP A 328 -5.87 -26.08 -3.70
C TRP A 328 -6.30 -26.38 -5.13
N GLU A 329 -7.60 -26.36 -5.39
CA GLU A 329 -8.19 -26.62 -6.71
C GLU A 329 -8.11 -25.41 -7.64
N ARG A 330 -8.16 -24.19 -7.11
CA ARG A 330 -8.43 -22.97 -7.88
C ARG A 330 -7.30 -21.93 -7.85
N SER A 331 -6.38 -21.99 -6.89
CA SER A 331 -5.21 -21.10 -6.87
C SER A 331 -4.32 -21.29 -8.09
N MET A 332 -3.71 -20.23 -8.56
CA MET A 332 -2.70 -20.26 -9.63
C MET A 332 -1.31 -20.15 -9.02
N LEU A 333 -0.68 -21.28 -8.71
CA LEU A 333 0.63 -21.32 -8.04
C LEU A 333 1.81 -21.23 -9.01
N THR A 334 1.61 -21.49 -10.30
CA THR A 334 2.65 -21.47 -11.33
C THR A 334 2.16 -20.80 -12.60
N ARG A 335 3.08 -20.24 -13.39
CA ARG A 335 2.73 -19.64 -14.68
C ARG A 335 2.16 -20.70 -15.65
N PRO A 336 0.93 -20.51 -16.18
CA PRO A 336 0.39 -21.36 -17.25
C PRO A 336 1.24 -21.22 -18.53
N ARG A 337 1.21 -22.25 -19.37
CA ARG A 337 1.95 -22.26 -20.64
C ARG A 337 1.13 -21.82 -21.84
N ASP A 338 -0.17 -21.76 -21.68
CA ASP A 338 -1.18 -21.63 -22.73
C ASP A 338 -1.83 -20.25 -22.78
N ARG A 339 -1.50 -19.37 -21.85
CA ARG A 339 -2.10 -18.02 -21.74
C ARG A 339 -1.21 -17.02 -21.02
N GLU A 340 -1.46 -15.74 -21.27
CA GLU A 340 -0.84 -14.65 -20.52
C GLU A 340 -1.58 -14.38 -19.22
N VAL A 341 -0.78 -14.09 -18.16
CA VAL A 341 -1.26 -13.87 -16.79
C VAL A 341 -0.45 -12.77 -16.11
N VAL A 342 -1.02 -12.16 -15.08
CA VAL A 342 -0.30 -11.29 -14.16
C VAL A 342 0.45 -12.14 -13.14
N CYS A 343 1.79 -12.18 -13.23
CA CYS A 343 2.63 -13.01 -12.35
C CYS A 343 2.87 -12.40 -10.95
N HIS A 344 2.57 -11.12 -10.74
CA HIS A 344 2.69 -10.53 -9.41
C HIS A 344 1.83 -11.30 -8.40
N ALA A 345 2.43 -11.69 -7.27
CA ALA A 345 1.73 -12.43 -6.22
C ALA A 345 0.55 -11.62 -5.66
N SER A 346 -0.54 -12.31 -5.34
CA SER A 346 -1.71 -11.70 -4.72
C SER A 346 -2.63 -12.74 -4.10
N ALA A 347 -3.29 -12.38 -3.01
CA ALA A 347 -4.30 -13.18 -2.33
C ALA A 347 -5.71 -12.66 -2.67
N TRP A 348 -6.70 -13.55 -2.69
CA TRP A 348 -8.05 -13.29 -3.18
C TRP A 348 -9.09 -13.93 -2.26
N ASP A 349 -10.14 -13.18 -1.93
CA ASP A 349 -11.36 -13.68 -1.31
C ASP A 349 -12.50 -13.60 -2.34
N MET A 350 -12.88 -14.75 -2.89
CA MET A 350 -13.79 -14.80 -4.03
C MET A 350 -15.26 -14.76 -3.66
N ASP A 351 -15.61 -15.10 -2.41
CA ASP A 351 -17.00 -15.29 -2.03
C ASP A 351 -17.34 -14.95 -0.58
N ASP A 352 -16.40 -14.32 0.14
CA ASP A 352 -16.54 -14.01 1.57
C ASP A 352 -16.82 -15.25 2.45
N ALA A 353 -16.41 -16.43 2.00
CA ALA A 353 -16.69 -17.70 2.67
C ALA A 353 -15.52 -18.69 2.56
N ASP A 354 -15.59 -19.67 1.64
CA ASP A 354 -14.60 -20.75 1.56
C ASP A 354 -13.78 -20.72 0.24
N ASP A 355 -14.03 -19.80 -0.66
CA ASP A 355 -13.29 -19.68 -1.92
C ASP A 355 -12.20 -18.60 -1.81
N VAL A 356 -11.19 -18.87 -1.04
CA VAL A 356 -9.98 -18.06 -0.98
C VAL A 356 -8.90 -18.63 -1.89
N ARG A 357 -8.10 -17.77 -2.51
CA ARG A 357 -7.07 -18.17 -3.49
C ARG A 357 -5.82 -17.32 -3.38
N ILE A 358 -4.70 -17.84 -3.90
CA ILE A 358 -3.54 -17.02 -4.27
C ILE A 358 -3.22 -17.18 -5.75
N LYS A 359 -2.62 -16.16 -6.31
CA LYS A 359 -2.11 -16.12 -7.66
C LYS A 359 -0.65 -15.69 -7.63
N MET A 360 0.25 -16.54 -8.12
CA MET A 360 1.66 -16.20 -8.37
C MET A 360 2.29 -17.16 -9.39
N CYS A 361 3.42 -16.74 -9.97
CA CYS A 361 4.22 -17.56 -10.89
C CYS A 361 5.44 -18.12 -10.15
N MET A 362 5.21 -18.95 -9.14
CA MET A 362 6.21 -19.41 -8.18
C MET A 362 7.34 -20.19 -8.83
N GLN A 363 8.56 -19.85 -8.44
CA GLN A 363 9.79 -20.60 -8.72
C GLN A 363 10.35 -21.16 -7.39
N PRO A 364 11.14 -22.24 -7.41
CA PRO A 364 11.72 -22.80 -6.19
C PRO A 364 12.91 -21.95 -5.71
N THR A 365 12.62 -20.75 -5.24
CA THR A 365 13.54 -19.75 -4.68
C THR A 365 13.16 -19.38 -3.26
N GLU A 366 14.13 -18.92 -2.48
CA GLU A 366 13.89 -18.39 -1.14
C GLU A 366 12.96 -17.17 -1.18
N GLU A 367 13.10 -16.31 -2.19
CA GLU A 367 12.26 -15.13 -2.38
C GLU A 367 10.79 -15.54 -2.51
N ASP A 368 10.47 -16.49 -3.39
CA ASP A 368 9.11 -16.95 -3.60
C ASP A 368 8.58 -17.76 -2.39
N LEU A 369 9.47 -18.43 -1.66
CA LEU A 369 9.09 -19.06 -0.39
C LEU A 369 8.60 -18.02 0.63
N PHE A 370 9.33 -16.92 0.82
CA PHE A 370 8.88 -15.84 1.70
C PHE A 370 7.60 -15.17 1.18
N THR A 371 7.50 -14.98 -0.13
CA THR A 371 6.30 -14.41 -0.75
C THR A 371 5.05 -15.25 -0.47
N VAL A 372 5.11 -16.58 -0.59
CA VAL A 372 3.93 -17.41 -0.30
C VAL A 372 3.54 -17.40 1.18
N TYR A 373 4.50 -17.24 2.11
CA TYR A 373 4.17 -17.05 3.53
C TYR A 373 3.45 -15.73 3.76
N HIS A 374 3.84 -14.67 3.04
CA HIS A 374 3.19 -13.37 3.07
C HIS A 374 1.76 -13.45 2.50
N GLU A 375 1.58 -14.02 1.31
CA GLU A 375 0.26 -14.13 0.66
C GLU A 375 -0.72 -14.96 1.48
N LEU A 376 -0.26 -16.02 2.15
CA LEU A 376 -1.12 -16.76 3.08
C LEU A 376 -1.50 -15.93 4.30
N GLY A 377 -0.72 -14.92 4.69
CA GLY A 377 -1.12 -13.96 5.72
C GLY A 377 -2.42 -13.24 5.36
N HIS A 378 -2.54 -12.78 4.11
CA HIS A 378 -3.77 -12.19 3.62
C HIS A 378 -4.92 -13.19 3.61
N VAL A 379 -4.68 -14.42 3.09
CA VAL A 379 -5.70 -15.49 3.05
C VAL A 379 -6.24 -15.80 4.45
N TYR A 380 -5.36 -15.97 5.44
CA TYR A 380 -5.79 -16.26 6.81
C TYR A 380 -6.50 -15.06 7.46
N TYR A 381 -6.19 -13.84 7.05
CA TYR A 381 -6.94 -12.67 7.51
C TYR A 381 -8.35 -12.67 6.93
N PHE A 382 -8.52 -12.96 5.63
CA PHE A 382 -9.84 -13.17 5.00
C PHE A 382 -10.65 -14.21 5.76
N MET A 383 -10.07 -15.39 6.00
CA MET A 383 -10.73 -16.48 6.73
C MET A 383 -11.09 -16.11 8.17
N ALA A 384 -10.32 -15.23 8.81
CA ALA A 384 -10.56 -14.85 10.20
C ALA A 384 -11.74 -13.89 10.34
N TYR A 385 -11.89 -12.91 9.43
CA TYR A 385 -12.97 -11.91 9.53
C TYR A 385 -14.20 -12.19 8.64
N ARG A 386 -14.26 -13.32 7.94
CA ARG A 386 -15.35 -13.66 7.00
C ARG A 386 -16.76 -13.63 7.62
N ASP A 387 -16.87 -13.81 8.93
CA ASP A 387 -18.15 -13.76 9.65
C ASP A 387 -18.58 -12.34 10.01
N GLN A 388 -17.74 -11.32 9.75
CA GLN A 388 -18.10 -9.92 9.92
C GLN A 388 -19.03 -9.45 8.78
N PRO A 389 -19.91 -8.45 9.02
CA PRO A 389 -20.61 -7.75 7.94
C PRO A 389 -19.64 -7.20 6.88
N LYS A 390 -20.02 -7.19 5.60
CA LYS A 390 -19.14 -6.84 4.47
C LYS A 390 -18.36 -5.53 4.65
N LEU A 391 -18.99 -4.48 5.19
CA LEU A 391 -18.32 -3.21 5.48
C LEU A 391 -17.24 -3.28 6.57
N PHE A 392 -17.13 -4.41 7.26
CA PHE A 392 -16.11 -4.67 8.28
C PHE A 392 -15.10 -5.74 7.86
N GLN A 393 -15.27 -6.35 6.69
CA GLN A 393 -14.33 -7.30 6.11
C GLN A 393 -13.13 -6.54 5.50
N GLY A 394 -12.14 -6.26 6.33
CA GLY A 394 -10.94 -5.54 5.97
C GLY A 394 -9.99 -5.47 7.17
N GLY A 395 -8.79 -4.96 7.00
CA GLY A 395 -7.88 -4.72 8.11
C GLY A 395 -8.41 -3.64 9.06
N ALA A 396 -8.01 -3.67 10.32
CA ALA A 396 -8.43 -2.68 11.32
C ALA A 396 -8.11 -1.22 10.87
N HIS A 397 -7.04 -1.05 10.13
CA HIS A 397 -6.78 0.03 9.18
C HIS A 397 -5.90 -0.52 8.03
N ASP A 398 -5.66 0.28 7.00
CA ASP A 398 -5.02 -0.17 5.75
C ASP A 398 -3.55 -0.68 5.89
N GLY A 399 -2.87 -0.42 7.01
CA GLY A 399 -1.54 -0.96 7.30
C GLY A 399 -1.54 -2.36 7.91
N PHE A 400 -2.68 -2.89 8.39
CA PHE A 400 -2.73 -4.20 9.06
C PHE A 400 -2.54 -5.34 8.07
N HIS A 401 -3.22 -5.32 6.93
CA HIS A 401 -3.16 -6.42 5.95
C HIS A 401 -1.73 -6.76 5.52
N GLU A 402 -0.97 -5.73 5.14
CA GLU A 402 0.44 -5.88 4.76
C GLU A 402 1.33 -6.32 5.93
N ALA A 403 1.00 -5.89 7.15
CA ALA A 403 1.78 -6.24 8.33
C ALA A 403 1.65 -7.72 8.72
N ILE A 404 0.52 -8.38 8.44
CA ILE A 404 0.26 -9.75 8.89
C ILE A 404 1.21 -10.77 8.26
N GLY A 405 1.28 -10.80 6.93
CA GLY A 405 2.18 -11.70 6.19
C GLY A 405 3.65 -11.44 6.51
N ASP A 406 4.03 -10.17 6.57
CA ASP A 406 5.38 -9.75 6.94
C ASP A 406 5.75 -10.11 8.40
N THR A 407 4.78 -10.09 9.31
CA THR A 407 4.97 -10.57 10.71
C THR A 407 5.35 -12.05 10.75
N VAL A 408 4.70 -12.87 9.95
CA VAL A 408 5.02 -14.30 9.84
C VAL A 408 6.38 -14.50 9.20
N ASN A 409 6.72 -13.71 8.17
CA ASN A 409 8.04 -13.76 7.53
C ASN A 409 9.19 -13.48 8.51
N LEU A 410 9.02 -12.61 9.51
CA LEU A 410 10.02 -12.40 10.56
C LEU A 410 10.29 -13.67 11.41
N SER A 411 9.35 -14.60 11.43
CA SER A 411 9.46 -15.91 12.11
C SER A 411 10.04 -17.02 11.22
N VAL A 412 10.23 -16.78 9.91
CA VAL A 412 10.94 -17.69 9.00
C VAL A 412 12.44 -17.51 9.17
N THR A 413 12.93 -17.82 10.36
CA THR A 413 14.33 -17.66 10.76
C THR A 413 15.21 -18.77 10.17
N PRO A 414 16.56 -18.61 10.16
CA PRO A 414 17.48 -19.69 9.79
C PRO A 414 17.25 -20.98 10.58
N GLU A 415 16.90 -20.88 11.88
CA GLU A 415 16.57 -22.03 12.72
C GLU A 415 15.29 -22.72 12.26
N TYR A 416 14.25 -21.96 11.88
CA TYR A 416 13.04 -22.54 11.30
C TYR A 416 13.34 -23.23 9.96
N LEU A 417 14.10 -22.58 9.07
CA LEU A 417 14.51 -23.17 7.78
C LEU A 417 15.33 -24.46 7.96
N ARG A 418 16.18 -24.52 8.99
CA ARG A 418 16.90 -25.73 9.41
C ARG A 418 15.92 -26.80 9.87
N ARG A 419 14.95 -26.46 10.71
CA ARG A 419 13.93 -27.40 11.22
C ARG A 419 13.13 -28.07 10.10
N ILE A 420 12.79 -27.33 9.04
CA ILE A 420 12.10 -27.89 7.86
C ILE A 420 13.09 -28.51 6.84
N GLY A 421 14.39 -28.44 7.17
CA GLY A 421 15.50 -29.07 6.44
C GLY A 421 15.83 -28.40 5.11
N LEU A 422 15.61 -27.10 4.99
CA LEU A 422 15.99 -26.33 3.79
C LEU A 422 17.42 -25.77 3.88
N VAL A 423 17.95 -25.61 5.11
CA VAL A 423 19.35 -25.22 5.34
C VAL A 423 20.04 -26.21 6.26
N GLY A 424 21.38 -26.23 6.27
CA GLY A 424 22.18 -27.13 7.09
C GLY A 424 22.26 -26.75 8.56
N ASP A 425 23.00 -27.55 9.35
CA ASP A 425 23.10 -27.39 10.82
C ASP A 425 24.08 -26.32 11.30
N VAL A 426 24.66 -25.54 10.40
CA VAL A 426 25.63 -24.49 10.74
C VAL A 426 24.87 -23.25 11.24
N ARG A 427 25.13 -22.87 12.51
CA ARG A 427 24.63 -21.60 13.03
C ARG A 427 25.29 -20.44 12.29
N PRO A 428 24.50 -19.39 11.90
CA PRO A 428 25.07 -18.21 11.29
C PRO A 428 26.13 -17.56 12.19
N SER A 429 27.23 -17.10 11.60
CA SER A 429 28.20 -16.26 12.32
C SER A 429 27.61 -14.88 12.62
N GLN A 430 28.20 -14.16 13.57
CA GLN A 430 27.77 -12.79 13.88
C GLN A 430 27.85 -11.88 12.64
N GLU A 431 28.88 -12.05 11.80
CA GLU A 431 29.05 -11.32 10.54
C GLU A 431 27.91 -11.63 9.55
N ALA A 432 27.48 -12.89 9.49
CA ALA A 432 26.37 -13.28 8.63
C ALA A 432 25.03 -12.68 9.11
N VAL A 433 24.81 -12.62 10.43
CA VAL A 433 23.64 -11.94 11.03
C VAL A 433 23.66 -10.44 10.71
N ILE A 434 24.82 -9.77 10.84
CA ILE A 434 24.93 -8.34 10.48
C ILE A 434 24.63 -8.13 9.00
N ASN A 435 25.13 -8.99 8.11
CA ASN A 435 24.82 -8.93 6.67
C ASN A 435 23.32 -9.07 6.38
N GLN A 436 22.65 -10.02 7.02
CA GLN A 436 21.20 -10.22 6.86
C GLN A 436 20.41 -9.00 7.35
N GLN A 437 20.74 -8.52 8.56
CA GLN A 437 20.10 -7.32 9.09
C GLN A 437 20.37 -6.08 8.24
N MET A 438 21.59 -5.92 7.70
CA MET A 438 21.89 -4.84 6.76
C MET A 438 21.01 -4.93 5.51
N LYS A 439 20.92 -6.10 4.86
CA LYS A 439 20.09 -6.29 3.68
C LYS A 439 18.63 -5.93 3.97
N MET A 440 18.08 -6.39 5.10
CA MET A 440 16.72 -6.07 5.53
C MET A 440 16.56 -4.58 5.88
N ALA A 441 17.55 -3.95 6.53
CA ALA A 441 17.49 -2.53 6.86
C ALA A 441 17.53 -1.63 5.61
N LEU A 442 18.28 -2.00 4.58
CA LEU A 442 18.28 -1.29 3.29
C LEU A 442 16.95 -1.37 2.54
N ASP A 443 16.13 -2.37 2.85
CA ASP A 443 14.76 -2.51 2.36
C ASP A 443 13.76 -1.79 3.28
N LYS A 444 13.65 -2.23 4.53
CA LYS A 444 12.60 -1.83 5.48
C LYS A 444 12.88 -0.49 6.17
N ILE A 445 14.10 -0.26 6.67
CA ILE A 445 14.42 0.98 7.42
C ILE A 445 14.65 2.17 6.50
N ALA A 446 15.34 1.96 5.37
CA ALA A 446 15.51 2.99 4.34
C ALA A 446 14.18 3.52 3.81
N PHE A 447 13.15 2.68 3.76
CA PHE A 447 11.82 3.03 3.27
C PHE A 447 11.03 3.95 4.20
N LEU A 448 11.21 3.85 5.52
CA LEU A 448 10.34 4.49 6.50
C LEU A 448 10.13 6.00 6.28
N PRO A 449 11.17 6.83 6.10
CA PRO A 449 10.94 8.26 5.87
C PRO A 449 10.20 8.56 4.58
N PHE A 450 10.42 7.78 3.51
CA PHE A 450 9.72 7.94 2.24
C PHE A 450 8.25 7.51 2.35
N GLY A 451 7.97 6.37 2.98
CA GLY A 451 6.62 5.88 3.24
C GLY A 451 5.76 6.90 3.97
N ARG A 452 6.37 7.65 4.89
CA ARG A 452 5.72 8.70 5.67
C ARG A 452 5.55 10.02 4.91
N LEU A 453 6.60 10.52 4.23
CA LEU A 453 6.59 11.89 3.68
C LEU A 453 5.65 12.10 2.50
N ILE A 454 5.33 11.05 1.70
CA ILE A 454 4.46 11.17 0.53
C ILE A 454 3.10 11.73 0.91
N ASP A 455 2.46 11.13 1.91
CA ASP A 455 1.13 11.56 2.33
C ASP A 455 1.17 12.84 3.16
N GLN A 456 2.23 13.10 3.91
CA GLN A 456 2.44 14.40 4.53
C GLN A 456 2.47 15.54 3.51
N TRP A 457 3.15 15.31 2.36
CA TRP A 457 3.12 16.26 1.26
C TRP A 457 1.69 16.42 0.72
N ARG A 458 0.99 15.30 0.42
CA ARG A 458 -0.39 15.33 -0.11
C ARG A 458 -1.38 16.00 0.84
N TRP A 459 -1.36 15.69 2.13
CA TRP A 459 -2.27 16.30 3.10
C TRP A 459 -2.10 17.82 3.18
N ARG A 460 -0.87 18.32 3.12
CA ARG A 460 -0.59 19.75 3.09
C ARG A 460 -0.97 20.41 1.77
N VAL A 461 -0.89 19.69 0.66
CA VAL A 461 -1.41 20.12 -0.64
C VAL A 461 -2.94 20.19 -0.60
N PHE A 462 -3.60 19.16 -0.10
CA PHE A 462 -5.07 19.12 0.00
C PHE A 462 -5.61 20.18 0.96
N SER A 463 -4.99 20.43 2.08
CA SER A 463 -5.37 21.52 3.00
C SER A 463 -5.05 22.92 2.46
N GLY A 464 -4.26 23.01 1.39
CA GLY A 464 -3.78 24.30 0.83
C GLY A 464 -2.68 24.96 1.65
N GLU A 465 -2.06 24.27 2.60
CA GLU A 465 -0.84 24.74 3.30
C GLU A 465 0.31 24.85 2.28
N ILE A 466 0.52 23.85 1.43
CA ILE A 466 1.43 23.91 0.30
C ILE A 466 0.64 24.44 -0.91
N LYS A 467 1.06 25.63 -1.39
CA LYS A 467 0.42 26.26 -2.54
C LYS A 467 0.86 25.63 -3.86
N PRO A 468 0.08 25.73 -4.94
CA PRO A 468 0.45 25.22 -6.24
C PRO A 468 1.84 25.65 -6.74
N ASP A 469 2.27 26.88 -6.41
CA ASP A 469 3.57 27.43 -6.81
C ASP A 469 4.76 26.89 -6.00
N ASP A 470 4.50 26.07 -4.96
CA ASP A 470 5.51 25.51 -4.06
C ASP A 470 5.52 23.98 -4.05
N TYR A 471 4.79 23.31 -4.94
CA TYR A 471 4.60 21.85 -4.92
C TYR A 471 5.92 21.08 -4.99
N ASN A 472 6.78 21.45 -5.93
CA ASN A 472 8.05 20.76 -6.13
C ASN A 472 9.08 21.12 -5.04
N LYS A 473 9.13 22.39 -4.65
CA LYS A 473 10.00 22.85 -3.56
C LYS A 473 9.66 22.14 -2.25
N ALA A 474 8.39 22.13 -1.85
CA ALA A 474 7.94 21.50 -0.62
C ALA A 474 8.18 19.98 -0.61
N TRP A 475 8.10 19.34 -1.78
CA TRP A 475 8.48 17.94 -1.94
C TRP A 475 9.95 17.72 -1.58
N TRP A 476 10.85 18.52 -2.11
CA TRP A 476 12.29 18.39 -1.84
C TRP A 476 12.67 18.81 -0.43
N ASP A 477 12.00 19.81 0.15
CA ASP A 477 12.18 20.17 1.55
C ASP A 477 11.85 18.98 2.49
N LEU A 478 10.80 18.22 2.20
CA LEU A 478 10.45 17.01 2.95
C LEU A 478 11.44 15.85 2.71
N ARG A 479 11.88 15.67 1.46
CA ARG A 479 12.88 14.67 1.07
C ARG A 479 14.22 14.94 1.79
N GLU A 480 14.66 16.16 1.81
CA GLU A 480 15.86 16.57 2.55
C GLU A 480 15.66 16.35 4.05
N LYS A 481 14.58 16.86 4.62
CA LYS A 481 14.30 16.76 6.05
C LYS A 481 14.29 15.33 6.58
N TYR A 482 13.58 14.43 5.91
CA TYR A 482 13.33 13.07 6.42
C TYR A 482 14.28 12.02 5.85
N GLN A 483 14.65 12.11 4.58
CA GLN A 483 15.53 11.13 3.94
C GLN A 483 16.99 11.57 3.87
N GLY A 484 17.32 12.85 4.08
CA GLY A 484 18.69 13.35 3.90
C GLY A 484 19.20 13.21 2.47
N ILE A 485 18.33 13.39 1.49
CA ILE A 485 18.69 13.30 0.06
C ILE A 485 18.37 14.59 -0.68
N ALA A 486 19.10 14.81 -1.76
CA ALA A 486 18.90 15.95 -2.67
C ALA A 486 18.71 15.46 -4.11
N PRO A 487 18.07 16.25 -4.98
CA PRO A 487 18.01 15.94 -6.40
C PRO A 487 19.41 16.02 -7.01
N PRO A 488 19.73 15.17 -8.04
CA PRO A 488 21.06 15.18 -8.68
C PRO A 488 21.36 16.44 -9.48
N VAL A 489 20.33 17.17 -9.87
CA VAL A 489 20.38 18.42 -10.64
C VAL A 489 19.43 19.44 -10.04
N ALA A 490 19.68 20.73 -10.29
CA ALA A 490 18.78 21.80 -9.86
C ALA A 490 17.35 21.55 -10.36
N ARG A 491 16.38 21.71 -9.45
CA ARG A 491 14.94 21.57 -9.73
C ARG A 491 14.24 22.91 -9.51
N SER A 492 13.13 23.08 -10.18
CA SER A 492 12.29 24.28 -10.08
C SER A 492 10.81 23.90 -10.05
N GLU A 493 9.92 24.90 -9.98
CA GLU A 493 8.48 24.68 -10.06
C GLU A 493 7.99 24.39 -11.51
N ALA A 494 8.87 24.44 -12.51
CA ALA A 494 8.60 23.87 -13.84
C ALA A 494 8.60 22.32 -13.84
N ASP A 495 9.18 21.72 -12.80
CA ASP A 495 9.20 20.29 -12.56
C ASP A 495 8.02 19.89 -11.64
N PHE A 496 7.67 18.61 -11.66
CA PHE A 496 6.68 18.05 -10.75
C PHE A 496 7.12 16.66 -10.30
N ASP A 497 8.23 16.59 -9.55
CA ASP A 497 8.87 15.34 -9.14
C ASP A 497 7.98 14.39 -8.32
N PRO A 498 7.00 14.86 -7.50
CA PRO A 498 6.01 13.97 -6.89
C PRO A 498 5.29 13.09 -7.92
N GLY A 499 4.93 13.65 -9.07
CA GLY A 499 4.22 12.92 -10.15
C GLY A 499 5.01 11.77 -10.77
N ALA A 500 6.32 11.73 -10.58
CA ALA A 500 7.16 10.62 -11.02
C ALA A 500 6.98 9.34 -10.19
N LYS A 501 6.25 9.38 -9.07
CA LYS A 501 5.88 8.22 -8.25
C LYS A 501 4.43 7.84 -8.49
N TYR A 502 4.17 6.61 -8.95
CA TYR A 502 2.86 6.09 -9.35
C TYR A 502 1.71 6.48 -8.41
N HIS A 503 1.89 6.38 -7.12
CA HIS A 503 0.85 6.64 -6.12
C HIS A 503 0.34 8.08 -6.09
N ILE A 504 1.06 9.02 -6.68
CA ILE A 504 0.61 10.41 -6.81
C ILE A 504 -0.38 10.56 -7.97
N PRO A 505 -0.05 10.23 -9.23
CA PRO A 505 -1.00 10.30 -10.33
C PRO A 505 -2.17 9.31 -10.20
N ALA A 506 -1.95 8.13 -9.62
CA ALA A 506 -3.00 7.14 -9.36
C ALA A 506 -3.84 7.45 -8.10
N ASN A 507 -3.46 8.49 -7.35
CA ASN A 507 -4.17 8.91 -6.14
C ASN A 507 -4.37 7.78 -5.10
N THR A 508 -3.36 6.97 -4.90
CA THR A 508 -3.38 5.87 -3.93
C THR A 508 -2.75 6.30 -2.61
N PRO A 509 -3.42 6.20 -1.45
CA PRO A 509 -2.83 6.45 -0.13
C PRO A 509 -1.56 5.63 0.11
N TYR A 510 -0.57 6.21 0.80
CA TYR A 510 0.77 5.62 0.91
C TYR A 510 1.24 5.36 2.34
N THR A 511 0.70 6.08 3.31
CA THR A 511 1.08 5.95 4.74
C THR A 511 0.91 4.52 5.26
N ARG A 512 -0.01 3.73 4.67
CA ARG A 512 -0.21 2.31 4.98
C ARG A 512 1.09 1.50 4.99
N TYR A 513 2.00 1.77 4.07
CA TYR A 513 3.29 1.06 3.98
C TYR A 513 4.25 1.45 5.10
N PHE A 514 4.23 2.72 5.53
CA PHE A 514 4.98 3.15 6.71
C PHE A 514 4.46 2.45 7.97
N LEU A 515 3.14 2.41 8.13
CA LEU A 515 2.49 1.78 9.29
C LEU A 515 2.70 0.26 9.29
N SER A 516 2.56 -0.41 8.14
CA SER A 516 2.76 -1.86 8.05
C SER A 516 4.17 -2.26 8.46
N PHE A 517 5.19 -1.49 8.05
CA PHE A 517 6.58 -1.75 8.44
C PHE A 517 6.85 -1.52 9.93
N VAL A 518 6.11 -0.66 10.60
CA VAL A 518 6.17 -0.52 12.06
C VAL A 518 5.42 -1.67 12.74
N LEU A 519 4.20 -1.95 12.30
CA LEU A 519 3.30 -2.93 12.90
C LEU A 519 3.86 -4.36 12.83
N GLN A 520 4.48 -4.76 11.71
CA GLN A 520 5.03 -6.12 11.57
C GLN A 520 6.03 -6.47 12.70
N PHE A 521 6.88 -5.54 13.09
CA PHE A 521 7.83 -5.78 14.18
C PHE A 521 7.16 -5.75 15.55
N GLN A 522 6.18 -4.87 15.75
CA GLN A 522 5.41 -4.80 16.99
C GLN A 522 4.58 -6.07 17.20
N PHE A 523 3.90 -6.55 16.16
CA PHE A 523 3.14 -7.80 16.19
C PHE A 523 4.06 -9.00 16.40
N HIS A 524 5.18 -9.08 15.68
CA HIS A 524 6.16 -10.14 15.88
C HIS A 524 6.67 -10.18 17.33
N LYS A 525 7.02 -9.04 17.92
CA LYS A 525 7.43 -8.96 19.34
C LYS A 525 6.35 -9.47 20.27
N ALA A 526 5.10 -9.05 20.09
CA ALA A 526 3.98 -9.49 20.92
C ALA A 526 3.73 -11.00 20.80
N LEU A 527 3.81 -11.54 19.59
CA LEU A 527 3.65 -12.97 19.32
C LEU A 527 4.80 -13.78 19.93
N CYS A 528 6.04 -13.29 19.84
CA CYS A 528 7.20 -13.92 20.48
C CYS A 528 7.04 -13.97 22.01
N GLN A 529 6.55 -12.89 22.61
CA GLN A 529 6.24 -12.86 24.05
C GLN A 529 5.11 -13.85 24.41
N ALA A 530 4.06 -13.93 23.59
CA ALA A 530 2.97 -14.90 23.78
C ALA A 530 3.46 -16.34 23.63
N ALA A 531 4.46 -16.59 22.78
CA ALA A 531 5.13 -17.87 22.63
C ALA A 531 6.10 -18.20 23.79
N GLY A 532 6.27 -17.31 24.76
CA GLY A 532 7.21 -17.49 25.89
C GLY A 532 8.69 -17.34 25.49
N TYR A 533 8.98 -16.73 24.34
CA TYR A 533 10.35 -16.50 23.90
C TYR A 533 11.00 -15.32 24.63
N SER A 534 12.25 -15.49 25.08
CA SER A 534 13.02 -14.49 25.83
C SER A 534 14.42 -14.19 25.27
N GLY A 535 14.74 -14.74 24.10
CA GLY A 535 16.01 -14.49 23.38
C GLY A 535 15.96 -13.21 22.54
N PRO A 536 16.99 -12.99 21.70
CA PRO A 536 17.03 -11.86 20.76
C PRO A 536 15.87 -11.90 19.77
N LEU A 537 15.18 -10.76 19.59
CA LEU A 537 13.95 -10.71 18.80
C LEU A 537 14.13 -11.20 17.35
N HIS A 538 15.28 -10.93 16.73
CA HIS A 538 15.59 -11.37 15.37
C HIS A 538 15.84 -12.88 15.21
N GLU A 539 15.94 -13.62 16.30
CA GLU A 539 16.06 -15.09 16.30
C GLU A 539 14.74 -15.78 16.64
N CYS A 540 13.71 -15.02 17.02
CA CYS A 540 12.43 -15.57 17.42
C CYS A 540 11.68 -16.18 16.23
N SER A 541 11.15 -17.39 16.44
CA SER A 541 10.14 -17.98 15.57
C SER A 541 8.94 -18.41 16.42
N ILE A 542 7.75 -18.03 15.98
CA ILE A 542 6.50 -18.39 16.65
C ILE A 542 5.97 -19.77 16.20
N PHE A 543 6.67 -20.46 15.31
CA PHE A 543 6.27 -21.77 14.79
C PHE A 543 5.95 -22.75 15.93
N GLY A 544 4.75 -23.35 15.90
CA GLY A 544 4.28 -24.32 16.90
C GLY A 544 3.69 -23.71 18.17
N SER A 545 3.57 -22.39 18.27
CA SER A 545 2.99 -21.73 19.44
C SER A 545 1.49 -21.45 19.24
N THR A 546 0.64 -22.34 19.76
CA THR A 546 -0.82 -22.12 19.75
C THR A 546 -1.23 -20.92 20.62
N ALA A 547 -0.49 -20.62 21.70
CA ALA A 547 -0.76 -19.45 22.53
C ALA A 547 -0.51 -18.13 21.77
N ALA A 548 0.49 -18.07 20.89
CA ALA A 548 0.67 -16.95 19.99
C ALA A 548 -0.45 -16.91 18.94
N GLY A 549 -0.80 -18.06 18.37
CA GLY A 549 -1.84 -18.19 17.36
C GLY A 549 -3.22 -17.77 17.86
N GLU A 550 -3.63 -18.15 19.08
CA GLU A 550 -4.89 -17.73 19.68
C GLU A 550 -5.03 -16.20 19.77
N LYS A 551 -3.99 -15.52 20.24
CA LYS A 551 -3.99 -14.04 20.29
C LYS A 551 -3.99 -13.42 18.90
N PHE A 552 -3.23 -14.01 17.97
CA PHE A 552 -3.17 -13.54 16.60
C PHE A 552 -4.53 -13.65 15.93
N TRP A 553 -5.16 -14.82 15.99
CA TRP A 553 -6.48 -15.05 15.43
C TRP A 553 -7.54 -14.13 16.02
N ALA A 554 -7.52 -13.91 17.35
CA ALA A 554 -8.45 -13.00 18.02
C ALA A 554 -8.35 -11.56 17.51
N MET A 555 -7.14 -11.10 17.17
CA MET A 555 -6.95 -9.79 16.54
C MET A 555 -7.48 -9.79 15.10
N LEU A 556 -7.16 -10.82 14.29
CA LEU A 556 -7.57 -10.91 12.90
C LEU A 556 -9.10 -10.98 12.74
N HIS A 557 -9.77 -11.68 13.64
CA HIS A 557 -11.23 -11.88 13.59
C HIS A 557 -12.03 -10.57 13.63
N GLU A 558 -11.50 -9.52 14.23
CA GLU A 558 -12.20 -8.23 14.34
C GLU A 558 -12.36 -7.52 12.99
N GLY A 559 -11.48 -7.78 12.03
CA GLY A 559 -11.48 -7.02 10.80
C GLY A 559 -11.41 -5.51 11.09
N SER A 560 -12.30 -4.73 10.49
CA SER A 560 -12.45 -3.28 10.74
C SER A 560 -13.69 -2.92 11.59
N SER A 561 -14.26 -3.89 12.33
CA SER A 561 -15.48 -3.68 13.13
C SER A 561 -15.27 -2.78 14.35
N GLU A 562 -14.06 -2.73 14.88
CA GLU A 562 -13.65 -1.90 16.03
C GLU A 562 -12.55 -0.91 15.65
N PRO A 563 -12.34 0.16 16.44
CA PRO A 563 -11.16 1.01 16.28
C PRO A 563 -9.87 0.18 16.35
N TRP A 564 -8.91 0.49 15.47
CA TRP A 564 -7.66 -0.27 15.38
C TRP A 564 -6.90 -0.38 16.71
N MET A 565 -7.06 0.61 17.59
CA MET A 565 -6.44 0.62 18.92
C MET A 565 -6.97 -0.54 19.79
N ASP A 566 -8.27 -0.79 19.73
CA ASP A 566 -8.93 -1.89 20.46
C ASP A 566 -8.55 -3.26 19.89
N THR A 567 -8.52 -3.35 18.57
CA THR A 567 -8.09 -4.54 17.84
C THR A 567 -6.62 -4.88 18.14
N MET A 568 -5.73 -3.89 18.13
CA MET A 568 -4.31 -4.09 18.42
C MET A 568 -4.06 -4.48 19.88
N GLU A 569 -4.85 -3.95 20.84
CA GLU A 569 -4.72 -4.29 22.26
C GLU A 569 -4.92 -5.78 22.51
N LYS A 570 -5.76 -6.46 21.74
CA LYS A 570 -6.02 -7.92 21.85
C LYS A 570 -4.74 -8.75 21.65
N LEU A 571 -3.88 -8.32 20.73
CA LEU A 571 -2.61 -8.98 20.49
C LEU A 571 -1.48 -8.44 21.39
N THR A 572 -1.32 -7.12 21.45
CA THR A 572 -0.12 -6.49 22.02
C THR A 572 -0.27 -6.09 23.47
N GLY A 573 -1.50 -6.01 23.99
CA GLY A 573 -1.81 -5.45 25.29
C GLY A 573 -1.62 -3.93 25.36
N LYS A 574 -1.46 -3.25 24.20
CA LYS A 574 -1.27 -1.81 24.07
C LYS A 574 -2.21 -1.24 23.03
N ARG A 575 -2.64 0.00 23.24
CA ARG A 575 -3.55 0.75 22.38
C ARG A 575 -2.84 1.75 21.46
N GLU A 576 -1.53 1.65 21.32
CA GLU A 576 -0.70 2.57 20.52
C GLU A 576 0.33 1.81 19.71
N MET A 577 0.61 2.30 18.51
CA MET A 577 1.70 1.78 17.69
C MET A 577 3.05 2.09 18.35
N ASP A 578 4.04 1.21 18.17
CA ASP A 578 5.33 1.33 18.85
C ASP A 578 6.48 0.87 17.94
N GLY A 579 7.31 1.83 17.53
CA GLY A 579 8.52 1.57 16.72
C GLY A 579 9.70 0.96 17.50
N SER A 580 9.61 0.83 18.84
CA SER A 580 10.72 0.28 19.64
C SER A 580 11.06 -1.17 19.30
N ALA A 581 10.10 -1.94 18.80
CA ALA A 581 10.34 -3.31 18.35
C ALA A 581 11.30 -3.38 17.14
N ILE A 582 11.30 -2.39 16.26
CA ILE A 582 12.27 -2.25 15.18
C ILE A 582 13.68 -2.08 15.76
N VAL A 583 13.83 -1.16 16.70
CA VAL A 583 15.13 -0.87 17.33
C VAL A 583 15.69 -2.11 18.04
N GLU A 584 14.83 -2.87 18.72
CA GLU A 584 15.21 -4.12 19.37
C GLU A 584 15.61 -5.20 18.35
N TYR A 585 14.85 -5.36 17.28
CA TYR A 585 15.15 -6.35 16.23
C TYR A 585 16.51 -6.08 15.57
N PHE A 586 16.82 -4.82 15.28
CA PHE A 586 18.04 -4.39 14.63
C PHE A 586 19.17 -4.01 15.60
N ALA A 587 19.07 -4.34 16.88
CA ALA A 587 20.08 -3.99 17.87
C ALA A 587 21.52 -4.45 17.51
N PRO A 588 21.75 -5.67 16.97
CA PRO A 588 23.10 -6.07 16.51
C PRO A 588 23.63 -5.17 15.39
N LEU A 589 22.80 -4.83 14.42
CA LEU A 589 23.17 -3.93 13.32
C LEU A 589 23.46 -2.52 13.83
N MET A 590 22.63 -2.00 14.73
CA MET A 590 22.83 -0.66 15.30
C MET A 590 24.18 -0.54 16.00
N GLN A 591 24.53 -1.51 16.85
CA GLN A 591 25.85 -1.55 17.52
C GLN A 591 27.00 -1.62 16.52
N TRP A 592 26.84 -2.34 15.44
CA TRP A 592 27.83 -2.41 14.37
C TRP A 592 27.95 -1.07 13.63
N LEU A 593 26.82 -0.46 13.25
CA LEU A 593 26.78 0.85 12.57
C LEU A 593 27.43 1.95 13.41
N GLU A 594 27.16 1.99 14.72
CA GLU A 594 27.80 2.95 15.64
C GLU A 594 29.33 2.85 15.59
N LYS A 595 29.87 1.64 15.59
CA LYS A 595 31.34 1.42 15.46
C LYS A 595 31.87 1.82 14.08
N GLN A 596 31.12 1.58 13.00
CA GLN A 596 31.55 1.96 11.65
C GLN A 596 31.50 3.47 11.42
N ASN A 597 30.59 4.15 12.09
CA ASN A 597 30.39 5.59 11.97
C ASN A 597 31.26 6.40 12.94
N ASP A 598 32.04 5.74 13.82
CA ASP A 598 32.91 6.44 14.77
C ASP A 598 33.89 7.35 14.03
N GLY A 599 34.00 8.61 14.46
CA GLY A 599 34.79 9.65 13.80
C GLY A 599 34.24 10.19 12.48
N GLN A 600 33.10 9.69 11.96
CA GLN A 600 32.48 10.23 10.76
C GLN A 600 31.57 11.44 11.06
N ARG A 601 31.52 12.39 10.11
CA ARG A 601 30.58 13.51 10.19
C ARG A 601 29.22 13.06 9.63
N CYS A 602 28.36 12.54 10.52
CA CYS A 602 27.00 12.10 10.20
C CYS A 602 26.01 13.29 10.16
N GLY A 603 24.78 13.03 9.65
CA GLY A 603 23.72 14.03 9.50
C GLY A 603 23.78 14.78 8.16
N TRP A 604 22.82 15.69 7.91
CA TRP A 604 22.69 16.48 6.68
C TRP A 604 22.10 17.85 6.97
#